data_44293599644849c14743c243a4ca599f
#
_entry.id   44293599644849c14743c243a4ca599f
#
_cell.length_a   1.000
_cell.length_b   1.000
_cell.length_c   1.000
_cell.angle_alpha   90.00
_cell.angle_beta   90.00
_cell.angle_gamma   90.00
#
_symmetry.space_group_name_H-M   'P 1'
#
loop_
_entity.id
_entity.type
_entity.pdbx_description
1 polymer ?
#
loop_
_entity_poly.entity_id
_entity_poly.type
_entity_poly.pdbx_seq_one_letter_code
_entity_poly.pdbx_strand_id
1 'polypeptide(L)'
;QHMRTLTAMAREIGFDLPLCTATGWGGAATGGLLPVMGGYCEAPWDQRITEIEPNTNYVFSHIRNDALIASDHHVDDTVTFNQDDFPYLTAELGGGLQVTKHRRPIVSGNDVGAMSLTKLGSGVGLLGYYMYHGGSNPDSKLSTLQESRATGYSNDLPEINYDFNAPIRQYGTISDN
;
A
#
# COMPACT_ATOMS: atom_id res chain seq x y z
N GLN A 1 -21.74 0.55 -5.63
CA GLN A 1 -22.36 1.06 -6.87
C GLN A 1 -21.32 1.74 -7.76
N HIS A 2 -20.51 2.67 -7.26
CA HIS A 2 -19.52 3.44 -8.04
C HIS A 2 -18.55 2.55 -8.84
N MET A 3 -17.93 1.58 -8.21
CA MET A 3 -17.00 0.65 -8.88
C MET A 3 -17.65 -0.10 -10.05
N ARG A 4 -18.90 -0.55 -9.88
CA ARG A 4 -19.63 -1.22 -10.97
C ARG A 4 -19.91 -0.29 -12.15
N THR A 5 -20.21 0.97 -11.87
CA THR A 5 -20.40 1.99 -12.92
C THR A 5 -19.11 2.20 -13.70
N LEU A 6 -17.98 2.41 -13.03
CA LEU A 6 -16.69 2.57 -13.69
C LEU A 6 -16.29 1.33 -14.51
N THR A 7 -16.55 0.15 -13.99
CA THR A 7 -16.31 -1.11 -14.72
C THR A 7 -17.15 -1.18 -16.00
N ALA A 8 -18.44 -0.83 -15.92
CA ALA A 8 -19.32 -0.81 -17.09
C ALA A 8 -18.82 0.16 -18.15
N MET A 9 -18.47 1.39 -17.76
CA MET A 9 -17.90 2.38 -18.67
C MET A 9 -16.62 1.91 -19.36
N ALA A 10 -15.73 1.26 -18.61
CA ALA A 10 -14.50 0.69 -19.17
C ALA A 10 -14.82 -0.38 -20.24
N ARG A 11 -15.80 -1.25 -19.96
CA ARG A 11 -16.24 -2.28 -20.93
C ARG A 11 -16.90 -1.69 -22.17
N GLU A 12 -17.70 -0.66 -21.99
CA GLU A 12 -18.38 0.04 -23.10
C GLU A 12 -17.39 0.63 -24.12
N ILE A 13 -16.25 1.12 -23.67
CA ILE A 13 -15.20 1.65 -24.55
C ILE A 13 -14.25 0.57 -25.07
N GLY A 14 -14.55 -0.72 -24.84
CA GLY A 14 -13.76 -1.85 -25.35
C GLY A 14 -12.55 -2.23 -24.52
N PHE A 15 -12.45 -1.78 -23.27
CA PHE A 15 -11.37 -2.18 -22.38
C PHE A 15 -11.65 -3.57 -21.82
N ASP A 16 -11.10 -4.60 -22.46
CA ASP A 16 -11.35 -6.02 -22.16
C ASP A 16 -10.18 -6.68 -21.40
N LEU A 17 -9.52 -5.95 -20.52
CA LEU A 17 -8.46 -6.46 -19.66
C LEU A 17 -8.99 -6.73 -18.24
N PRO A 18 -8.31 -7.57 -17.45
CA PRO A 18 -8.60 -7.71 -16.05
C PRO A 18 -8.56 -6.35 -15.33
N LEU A 19 -9.58 -6.08 -14.52
CA LEU A 19 -9.68 -4.86 -13.73
C LEU A 19 -9.46 -5.21 -12.26
N CYS A 20 -8.61 -4.43 -11.60
CA CYS A 20 -8.24 -4.60 -10.21
C CYS A 20 -8.78 -3.47 -9.34
N THR A 21 -8.83 -3.71 -8.04
CA THR A 21 -9.15 -2.68 -7.05
C THR A 21 -8.24 -2.77 -5.83
N ALA A 22 -7.68 -1.65 -5.41
CA ALA A 22 -6.87 -1.55 -4.20
C ALA A 22 -7.68 -1.64 -2.90
N THR A 23 -9.00 -1.63 -2.96
CA THR A 23 -9.85 -1.78 -1.77
C THR A 23 -9.77 -3.17 -1.14
N GLY A 24 -9.17 -4.13 -1.85
CA GLY A 24 -9.06 -5.52 -1.39
C GLY A 24 -8.32 -5.67 -0.07
N TRP A 25 -7.28 -4.90 0.17
CA TRP A 25 -6.49 -5.00 1.41
C TRP A 25 -7.18 -4.45 2.66
N GLY A 26 -8.14 -3.55 2.50
CA GLY A 26 -9.01 -3.09 3.57
C GLY A 26 -10.25 -3.96 3.78
N GLY A 27 -10.34 -5.11 3.09
CA GLY A 27 -11.47 -6.02 3.20
C GLY A 27 -12.76 -5.52 2.55
N ALA A 28 -12.73 -4.37 1.86
CA ALA A 28 -13.90 -3.79 1.25
C ALA A 28 -14.42 -4.60 0.06
N ALA A 29 -15.71 -4.47 -0.24
CA ALA A 29 -16.33 -5.16 -1.36
C ALA A 29 -15.70 -4.75 -2.70
N THR A 30 -15.22 -5.72 -3.45
CA THR A 30 -14.50 -5.52 -4.71
C THR A 30 -15.38 -5.09 -5.88
N GLY A 31 -16.69 -5.25 -5.75
CA GLY A 31 -17.63 -4.91 -6.84
C GLY A 31 -17.51 -5.80 -8.08
N GLY A 32 -16.86 -6.94 -7.99
CA GLY A 32 -16.57 -7.86 -9.11
C GLY A 32 -15.21 -7.64 -9.76
N LEU A 33 -14.37 -6.77 -9.17
CA LEU A 33 -12.98 -6.54 -9.59
C LEU A 33 -12.05 -7.50 -8.86
N LEU A 34 -10.86 -7.70 -9.39
CA LEU A 34 -9.81 -8.46 -8.73
C LEU A 34 -9.29 -7.66 -7.51
N PRO A 35 -9.33 -8.23 -6.31
CA PRO A 35 -8.72 -7.59 -5.15
C PRO A 35 -7.19 -7.61 -5.29
N VAL A 36 -6.54 -6.50 -5.03
CA VAL A 36 -5.10 -6.43 -4.89
C VAL A 36 -4.74 -6.05 -3.47
N MET A 37 -3.63 -6.58 -3.00
CA MET A 37 -3.14 -6.42 -1.64
C MET A 37 -1.91 -5.52 -1.61
N GLY A 38 -1.47 -5.19 -0.42
CA GLY A 38 -0.26 -4.44 -0.19
C GLY A 38 0.51 -4.98 1.01
N GLY A 39 1.55 -4.27 1.37
CA GLY A 39 2.36 -4.54 2.54
C GLY A 39 3.62 -3.69 2.54
N TYR A 40 4.07 -3.31 3.73
CA TYR A 40 5.27 -2.51 3.91
C TYR A 40 6.23 -3.17 4.88
N CYS A 41 7.50 -2.85 4.77
CA CYS A 41 8.53 -3.31 5.69
C CYS A 41 8.28 -2.84 7.13
N GLU A 42 7.56 -1.74 7.27
CA GLU A 42 7.25 -1.09 8.54
C GLU A 42 5.92 -0.32 8.39
N ALA A 43 5.28 0.02 9.48
CA ALA A 43 4.09 0.88 9.50
C ALA A 43 4.45 2.27 10.07
N PRO A 44 5.01 3.19 9.26
CA PRO A 44 5.49 4.47 9.77
C PRO A 44 4.36 5.39 10.25
N TRP A 45 3.15 5.17 9.77
CA TRP A 45 1.91 5.84 10.20
C TRP A 45 1.44 5.42 11.59
N ASP A 46 1.89 4.27 12.10
CA ASP A 46 1.55 3.83 13.46
C ASP A 46 2.10 4.82 14.49
N GLN A 47 1.24 5.28 15.37
CA GLN A 47 1.58 6.29 16.39
C GLN A 47 2.42 5.76 17.54
N ARG A 48 2.52 4.45 17.70
CA ARG A 48 3.36 3.82 18.71
C ARG A 48 4.83 4.06 18.40
N ILE A 49 5.59 4.48 19.40
CA ILE A 49 7.01 4.81 19.25
C ILE A 49 7.93 3.98 20.12
N THR A 50 7.38 3.16 21.02
CA THR A 50 8.16 2.42 22.01
C THR A 50 8.05 0.91 21.84
N GLU A 51 6.91 0.43 21.43
CA GLU A 51 6.66 -1.00 21.26
C GLU A 51 5.88 -1.23 19.97
N ILE A 52 6.43 -2.02 19.08
CA ILE A 52 5.94 -2.25 17.73
C ILE A 52 5.71 -3.74 17.57
N GLU A 53 4.53 -4.10 17.10
CA GLU A 53 4.20 -5.48 16.79
C GLU A 53 5.11 -6.04 15.68
N PRO A 54 5.43 -7.34 15.73
CA PRO A 54 6.12 -7.99 14.63
C PRO A 54 5.38 -7.81 13.31
N ASN A 55 6.11 -7.44 12.27
CA ASN A 55 5.51 -7.22 10.96
C ASN A 55 5.18 -8.56 10.27
N THR A 56 3.90 -8.79 10.05
CA THR A 56 3.39 -10.02 9.44
C THR A 56 3.76 -10.19 7.98
N ASN A 57 4.24 -9.13 7.31
CA ASN A 57 4.71 -9.20 5.92
C ASN A 57 6.01 -10.02 5.76
N TYR A 58 6.67 -10.37 6.87
CA TYR A 58 7.85 -11.24 6.90
C TYR A 58 7.55 -12.67 7.34
N VAL A 59 6.28 -13.03 7.41
CA VAL A 59 5.85 -14.38 7.80
C VAL A 59 5.15 -15.06 6.63
N PHE A 60 5.57 -16.27 6.29
CA PHE A 60 4.86 -17.09 5.32
C PHE A 60 3.45 -17.40 5.84
N SER A 61 2.44 -16.99 5.10
CA SER A 61 1.07 -17.06 5.55
C SER A 61 0.09 -17.14 4.39
N HIS A 62 -1.05 -17.76 4.60
CA HIS A 62 -2.20 -17.69 3.70
C HIS A 62 -3.03 -16.41 3.90
N ILE A 63 -2.75 -15.64 4.96
CA ILE A 63 -3.40 -14.35 5.20
C ILE A 63 -2.80 -13.34 4.25
N ARG A 64 -3.62 -12.76 3.39
CA ARG A 64 -3.21 -11.82 2.34
C ARG A 64 -3.43 -10.37 2.74
N ASN A 65 -4.28 -10.13 3.73
CA ASN A 65 -4.60 -8.78 4.20
C ASN A 65 -3.49 -8.24 5.11
N ASP A 66 -3.16 -6.95 4.94
CA ASP A 66 -2.24 -6.25 5.83
C ASP A 66 -3.05 -5.55 6.94
N ALA A 67 -3.07 -6.15 8.12
CA ALA A 67 -3.77 -5.61 9.28
C ALA A 67 -3.24 -4.25 9.73
N LEU A 68 -1.97 -3.95 9.48
CA LEU A 68 -1.37 -2.65 9.82
C LEU A 68 -1.96 -1.52 8.97
N ILE A 69 -2.16 -1.77 7.67
CA ILE A 69 -2.81 -0.81 6.78
C ILE A 69 -4.29 -0.67 7.16
N ALA A 70 -4.98 -1.76 7.42
CA ALA A 70 -6.38 -1.74 7.82
C ALA A 70 -6.59 -0.93 9.11
N SER A 71 -5.70 -1.08 10.10
CA SER A 71 -5.79 -0.36 11.37
C SER A 71 -5.58 1.16 11.21
N ASP A 72 -4.71 1.57 10.30
CA ASP A 72 -4.49 2.99 10.00
C ASP A 72 -5.73 3.64 9.39
N HIS A 73 -6.41 2.92 8.52
CA HIS A 73 -7.65 3.38 7.90
C HIS A 73 -8.88 3.22 8.79
N HIS A 74 -8.74 2.79 10.03
CA HIS A 74 -9.85 2.51 10.95
C HIS A 74 -10.91 1.55 10.37
N VAL A 75 -10.49 0.67 9.49
CA VAL A 75 -11.31 -0.42 8.95
C VAL A 75 -11.09 -1.64 9.83
N ASP A 76 -12.15 -2.33 10.16
CA ASP A 76 -12.00 -3.62 10.82
C ASP A 76 -11.38 -4.64 9.85
N ASP A 77 -10.81 -5.70 10.41
CA ASP A 77 -10.17 -6.77 9.62
C ASP A 77 -11.18 -7.66 8.88
N THR A 78 -12.45 -7.27 8.84
CA THR A 78 -13.51 -8.07 8.23
C THR A 78 -13.39 -8.03 6.72
N VAL A 79 -12.87 -9.09 6.15
CA VAL A 79 -12.83 -9.27 4.70
C VAL A 79 -14.24 -9.62 4.21
N THR A 80 -14.76 -8.84 3.26
CA THR A 80 -16.12 -8.99 2.73
C THR A 80 -16.24 -9.94 1.54
N PHE A 81 -15.14 -10.60 1.18
CA PHE A 81 -15.07 -11.58 0.10
C PHE A 81 -14.22 -12.77 0.52
N ASN A 82 -14.44 -13.93 -0.09
CA ASN A 82 -13.57 -15.07 0.12
C ASN A 82 -12.27 -14.88 -0.69
N GLN A 83 -11.15 -14.79 -0.01
CA GLN A 83 -9.85 -14.58 -0.64
C GLN A 83 -9.44 -15.73 -1.56
N ASP A 84 -9.90 -16.95 -1.29
CA ASP A 84 -9.56 -18.13 -2.09
C ASP A 84 -10.25 -18.16 -3.46
N ASP A 85 -11.30 -17.34 -3.65
CA ASP A 85 -11.96 -17.19 -4.95
C ASP A 85 -11.15 -16.33 -5.94
N PHE A 86 -10.04 -15.73 -5.48
CA PHE A 86 -9.24 -14.80 -6.26
C PHE A 86 -7.76 -15.17 -6.28
N PRO A 87 -7.03 -14.84 -7.33
CA PRO A 87 -5.58 -14.93 -7.32
C PRO A 87 -5.00 -13.97 -6.27
N TYR A 88 -3.88 -14.38 -5.66
CA TYR A 88 -3.16 -13.48 -4.76
C TYR A 88 -2.31 -12.51 -5.59
N LEU A 89 -2.67 -11.25 -5.59
CA LEU A 89 -2.02 -10.17 -6.32
C LEU A 89 -1.65 -9.04 -5.36
N THR A 90 -0.52 -8.39 -5.57
CA THR A 90 -0.20 -7.13 -4.89
C THR A 90 -0.15 -5.99 -5.89
N ALA A 91 -0.52 -4.80 -5.46
CA ALA A 91 -0.35 -3.55 -6.22
C ALA A 91 0.47 -2.52 -5.43
N GLU A 92 0.61 -2.74 -4.14
CA GLU A 92 1.28 -1.81 -3.24
C GLU A 92 2.16 -2.54 -2.23
N LEU A 93 3.08 -3.37 -2.76
CA LEU A 93 4.18 -3.85 -1.96
C LEU A 93 5.23 -2.75 -1.89
N GLY A 94 5.61 -2.30 -0.69
CA GLY A 94 6.49 -1.15 -0.55
C GLY A 94 7.85 -1.39 -1.19
N GLY A 95 8.18 -0.61 -2.24
CA GLY A 95 9.51 -0.56 -2.85
C GLY A 95 10.46 0.36 -2.09
N GLY A 96 10.04 0.87 -0.99
CA GLY A 96 10.67 1.74 -0.03
C GLY A 96 9.67 2.06 1.06
N LEU A 97 9.88 3.15 1.78
CA LEU A 97 8.99 3.51 2.87
C LEU A 97 8.95 5.03 3.10
N GLN A 98 7.76 5.52 3.37
CA GLN A 98 7.55 6.89 3.77
C GLN A 98 8.15 7.17 5.16
N VAL A 99 8.78 8.33 5.30
CA VAL A 99 9.29 8.82 6.58
C VAL A 99 8.29 9.80 7.17
N THR A 100 7.71 9.46 8.30
CA THR A 100 6.72 10.30 8.99
C THR A 100 7.39 11.22 10.02
N LYS A 101 6.64 12.17 10.56
CA LYS A 101 7.17 13.11 11.56
C LYS A 101 7.58 12.44 12.88
N HIS A 102 6.88 11.40 13.29
CA HIS A 102 7.06 10.74 14.60
C HIS A 102 7.93 9.48 14.52
N ARG A 103 8.16 8.96 13.33
CA ARG A 103 9.00 7.77 13.11
C ARG A 103 9.92 7.95 11.93
N ARG A 104 11.13 7.43 12.06
CA ARG A 104 12.19 7.51 11.04
C ARG A 104 12.71 6.11 10.76
N PRO A 105 11.90 5.22 10.20
CA PRO A 105 12.35 3.87 9.88
C PRO A 105 13.45 3.92 8.80
N ILE A 106 14.38 3.01 8.91
CA ILE A 106 15.40 2.77 7.89
C ILE A 106 15.05 1.44 7.23
N VAL A 107 14.82 1.48 5.93
CA VAL A 107 14.53 0.31 5.10
C VAL A 107 15.59 0.19 4.04
N SER A 108 16.15 -1.00 3.89
CA SER A 108 17.14 -1.34 2.90
C SER A 108 16.55 -2.19 1.77
N GLY A 109 17.26 -2.32 0.67
CA GLY A 109 16.90 -3.24 -0.40
C GLY A 109 16.79 -4.70 0.06
N ASN A 110 17.55 -5.10 1.09
CA ASN A 110 17.43 -6.44 1.67
C ASN A 110 16.09 -6.63 2.40
N ASP A 111 15.56 -5.60 3.06
CA ASP A 111 14.25 -5.67 3.71
C ASP A 111 13.14 -5.82 2.67
N VAL A 112 13.19 -5.03 1.61
CA VAL A 112 12.24 -5.12 0.48
C VAL A 112 12.34 -6.48 -0.20
N GLY A 113 13.57 -6.97 -0.44
CA GLY A 113 13.80 -8.28 -1.03
C GLY A 113 13.28 -9.44 -0.17
N ALA A 114 13.52 -9.39 1.14
CA ALA A 114 13.02 -10.40 2.08
C ALA A 114 11.48 -10.42 2.14
N MET A 115 10.85 -9.26 2.13
CA MET A 115 9.39 -9.14 2.06
C MET A 115 8.85 -9.72 0.74
N SER A 116 9.47 -9.39 -0.37
CA SER A 116 9.11 -9.92 -1.70
C SER A 116 9.20 -11.45 -1.74
N LEU A 117 10.29 -11.99 -1.20
CA LEU A 117 10.48 -13.45 -1.10
C LEU A 117 9.41 -14.10 -0.22
N THR A 118 9.05 -13.47 0.88
CA THR A 118 7.97 -13.95 1.75
C THR A 118 6.63 -13.96 1.04
N LYS A 119 6.31 -12.93 0.27
CA LYS A 119 5.07 -12.87 -0.53
C LYS A 119 5.05 -13.94 -1.62
N LEU A 120 6.18 -14.18 -2.30
CA LEU A 120 6.29 -15.28 -3.27
C LEU A 120 6.06 -16.64 -2.60
N GLY A 121 6.71 -16.89 -1.48
CA GLY A 121 6.52 -18.12 -0.70
C GLY A 121 5.11 -18.28 -0.12
N SER A 122 4.37 -17.20 0.03
CA SER A 122 2.96 -17.18 0.44
C SER A 122 1.98 -17.36 -0.73
N GLY A 123 2.47 -17.55 -1.94
CA GLY A 123 1.67 -17.88 -3.11
C GLY A 123 1.19 -16.69 -3.93
N VAL A 124 1.85 -15.52 -3.82
CA VAL A 124 1.53 -14.40 -4.69
C VAL A 124 1.82 -14.73 -6.16
N GLY A 125 0.87 -14.45 -7.03
CA GLY A 125 0.98 -14.69 -8.48
C GLY A 125 1.44 -13.45 -9.26
N LEU A 126 1.31 -12.25 -8.67
CA LEU A 126 1.78 -10.99 -9.25
C LEU A 126 2.26 -10.07 -8.14
N LEU A 127 3.52 -9.65 -8.25
CA LEU A 127 4.12 -8.65 -7.37
C LEU A 127 4.01 -7.27 -8.03
N GLY A 128 3.15 -6.42 -7.51
CA GLY A 128 3.07 -5.00 -7.83
C GLY A 128 3.63 -4.19 -6.67
N TYR A 129 4.50 -3.25 -6.98
CA TYR A 129 5.19 -2.42 -5.99
C TYR A 129 4.66 -0.99 -5.96
N TYR A 130 4.82 -0.37 -4.81
CA TYR A 130 4.65 1.05 -4.55
C TYR A 130 5.83 1.56 -3.70
N MET A 131 6.69 2.47 -4.11
CA MET A 131 6.79 3.20 -5.36
C MET A 131 8.04 2.78 -6.12
N TYR A 132 8.03 2.98 -7.45
CA TYR A 132 9.21 2.79 -8.28
C TYR A 132 10.07 4.06 -8.36
N HIS A 133 9.43 5.21 -8.44
CA HIS A 133 10.06 6.51 -8.54
C HIS A 133 9.49 7.46 -7.49
N GLY A 134 10.34 8.02 -6.67
CA GLY A 134 9.97 9.06 -5.72
C GLY A 134 9.55 10.35 -6.42
N GLY A 135 8.95 11.24 -5.67
CA GLY A 135 8.44 12.49 -6.22
C GLY A 135 8.39 13.63 -5.20
N SER A 136 7.84 14.73 -5.66
CA SER A 136 7.49 15.87 -4.81
C SER A 136 6.01 16.16 -4.96
N ASN A 137 5.33 16.32 -3.84
CA ASN A 137 3.97 16.82 -3.87
C ASN A 137 3.94 18.28 -4.28
N PRO A 138 2.95 18.70 -5.09
CA PRO A 138 2.85 20.09 -5.49
C PRO A 138 2.53 21.00 -4.30
N ASP A 139 3.18 22.13 -4.25
CA ASP A 139 2.81 23.20 -3.33
C ASP A 139 1.51 23.86 -3.82
N SER A 140 0.55 24.02 -2.95
CA SER A 140 -0.76 24.60 -3.28
C SER A 140 -1.14 25.69 -2.29
N LYS A 141 -1.84 26.71 -2.81
CA LYS A 141 -2.33 27.82 -1.99
C LYS A 141 -3.56 27.47 -1.14
N LEU A 142 -4.33 26.47 -1.55
CA LEU A 142 -5.62 26.14 -0.92
C LEU A 142 -5.59 24.84 -0.14
N SER A 143 -4.82 23.87 -0.59
CA SER A 143 -4.66 22.60 0.07
C SER A 143 -3.30 22.01 -0.27
N THR A 144 -2.79 21.17 0.59
CA THR A 144 -1.61 20.34 0.33
C THR A 144 -2.02 18.89 0.35
N LEU A 145 -1.31 18.05 -0.38
CA LEU A 145 -1.49 16.61 -0.27
C LEU A 145 -0.85 16.17 1.05
N GLN A 146 -1.70 15.93 2.03
CA GLN A 146 -1.29 15.50 3.37
C GLN A 146 -2.41 14.72 4.03
N GLU A 147 -2.04 13.89 4.96
CA GLU A 147 -2.95 13.30 5.91
C GLU A 147 -3.17 14.28 7.06
N SER A 148 -4.39 14.54 7.44
CA SER A 148 -4.73 15.54 8.44
C SER A 148 -5.26 14.91 9.72
N ARG A 149 -5.14 15.65 10.84
CA ARG A 149 -5.73 15.26 12.12
C ARG A 149 -7.24 15.05 12.04
N ALA A 150 -7.91 15.76 11.16
CA ALA A 150 -9.36 15.63 10.98
C ALA A 150 -9.79 14.26 10.47
N THR A 151 -8.90 13.54 9.80
CA THR A 151 -9.13 12.17 9.32
C THR A 151 -8.71 11.09 10.32
N GLY A 152 -8.03 11.48 11.40
CA GLY A 152 -7.50 10.55 12.39
C GLY A 152 -6.17 9.90 12.04
N TYR A 153 -5.57 10.26 10.91
CA TYR A 153 -4.24 9.77 10.53
C TYR A 153 -3.13 10.35 11.40
N SER A 154 -2.03 9.61 11.48
CA SER A 154 -0.84 10.02 12.23
C SER A 154 -0.01 11.10 11.54
N ASN A 155 -0.08 11.20 10.23
CA ASN A 155 0.62 12.18 9.43
C ASN A 155 -0.20 13.46 9.30
N ASP A 156 0.14 14.48 10.06
CA ASP A 156 -0.59 15.74 10.11
C ASP A 156 0.23 16.93 9.59
N LEU A 157 1.36 16.67 8.97
CA LEU A 157 2.20 17.67 8.34
C LEU A 157 2.13 17.56 6.81
N PRO A 158 2.19 18.70 6.10
CA PRO A 158 2.35 18.68 4.65
C PRO A 158 3.63 17.95 4.27
N GLU A 159 3.52 17.00 3.35
CA GLU A 159 4.65 16.27 2.83
C GLU A 159 4.98 16.75 1.43
N ILE A 160 5.94 17.66 1.31
CA ILE A 160 6.44 18.12 0.02
C ILE A 160 7.30 17.03 -0.61
N ASN A 161 8.18 16.44 0.18
CA ASN A 161 9.01 15.33 -0.28
C ASN A 161 8.25 14.01 -0.19
N TYR A 162 8.00 13.40 -1.33
CA TYR A 162 7.40 12.09 -1.46
C TYR A 162 8.40 11.10 -2.08
N ASP A 163 9.63 11.13 -1.59
CA ASP A 163 10.74 10.31 -2.08
C ASP A 163 10.52 8.81 -1.83
N PHE A 164 9.93 8.47 -0.71
CA PHE A 164 9.59 7.12 -0.31
C PHE A 164 10.79 6.16 -0.22
N ASN A 165 11.99 6.67 -0.33
CA ASN A 165 13.21 5.87 -0.52
C ASN A 165 13.06 4.84 -1.66
N ALA A 166 12.37 5.23 -2.71
CA ALA A 166 12.07 4.38 -3.86
C ALA A 166 13.35 4.00 -4.64
N PRO A 167 13.32 2.96 -5.48
CA PRO A 167 14.48 2.59 -6.33
C PRO A 167 15.05 3.75 -7.12
N ILE A 168 14.20 4.61 -7.67
CA ILE A 168 14.62 5.90 -8.23
C ILE A 168 14.09 6.99 -7.29
N ARG A 169 15.02 7.72 -6.69
CA ARG A 169 14.73 8.77 -5.73
C ARG A 169 14.11 10.00 -6.39
N GLN A 170 13.58 10.91 -5.58
CA GLN A 170 12.89 12.13 -5.99
C GLN A 170 13.61 12.91 -7.11
N TYR A 171 14.93 12.96 -7.07
CA TYR A 171 15.75 13.70 -8.04
C TYR A 171 16.52 12.78 -9.02
N GLY A 172 16.10 11.54 -9.18
CA GLY A 172 16.65 10.62 -10.15
C GLY A 172 17.90 9.86 -9.71
N THR A 173 18.32 9.99 -8.46
CA THR A 173 19.40 9.14 -7.92
C THR A 173 18.87 7.74 -7.64
N ILE A 174 19.70 6.74 -7.80
CA ILE A 174 19.37 5.36 -7.50
C ILE A 174 19.55 5.10 -5.99
N SER A 175 18.60 4.42 -5.40
CA SER A 175 18.71 3.91 -4.02
C SER A 175 19.21 2.47 -4.01
N ASP A 176 19.40 1.92 -2.82
CA ASP A 176 19.76 0.50 -2.63
C ASP A 176 18.50 -0.42 -2.63
N ASN A 177 17.33 0.15 -2.75
CA ASN A 177 16.03 -0.56 -2.76
C ASN A 177 15.67 -1.09 -4.15
#